data_7bed91c1b24abc4a58467c215e91584e
#
_entry.id   7bed91c1b24abc4a58467c215e91584e
#
_cell.length_a   1.000
_cell.length_b   1.000
_cell.length_c   1.000
_cell.angle_alpha   90.00
_cell.angle_beta   90.00
_cell.angle_gamma   90.00
#
_symmetry.space_group_name_H-M   'P 1'
#
loop_
_entity.id
_entity.type
_entity.pdbx_description
1 polymer ?
#
loop_
_entity_poly.entity_id
_entity_poly.type
_entity_poly.pdbx_seq_one_letter_code
_entity_poly.pdbx_strand_id
1 'polypeptide(L)'
;MAFHYGIGALLLAAGTNALDNGFGRTPVMGYNTYNTVGCSPNQTHVYETMDALVEKGFLEAGYKFFQVDCGWQGYDLQANGSITYDLEKFPDGIAPLSKAAIERGFKWSMYTNQGVYSCDTETPAIRQGSLGHEKEDALQLAAWNVEYMKVSLSVKQCRVREHVL
;
A
#
# COMPACT_ATOMS: atom_id res chain seq x y z
N MET A 1 47.75 32.08 29.26
CA MET A 1 47.34 30.67 29.16
C MET A 1 45.84 30.62 29.10
N ALA A 2 45.28 30.36 27.94
CA ALA A 2 43.82 30.26 27.73
C ALA A 2 43.44 28.77 27.57
N PHE A 3 42.67 28.24 28.52
CA PHE A 3 42.15 26.88 28.47
C PHE A 3 40.89 26.87 27.60
N HIS A 4 40.95 26.18 26.47
CA HIS A 4 39.77 25.89 25.65
C HIS A 4 39.15 24.59 26.17
N TYR A 5 37.96 24.69 26.76
CA TYR A 5 37.13 23.55 27.07
C TYR A 5 36.37 23.17 25.80
N GLY A 6 36.77 22.08 25.17
CA GLY A 6 35.99 21.47 24.09
C GLY A 6 34.78 20.77 24.68
N ILE A 7 33.57 21.26 24.35
CA ILE A 7 32.31 20.57 24.66
C ILE A 7 32.12 19.46 23.61
N GLY A 8 32.42 18.22 24.02
CA GLY A 8 32.10 17.05 23.20
C GLY A 8 30.58 16.84 23.20
N ALA A 9 29.94 17.07 22.05
CA ALA A 9 28.54 16.71 21.85
C ALA A 9 28.43 15.18 21.78
N LEU A 10 27.84 14.56 22.82
CA LEU A 10 27.45 13.16 22.79
C LEU A 10 26.19 13.03 21.87
N LEU A 11 26.38 12.54 20.65
CA LEU A 11 25.30 12.13 19.80
C LEU A 11 24.67 10.85 20.39
N LEU A 12 23.56 10.99 21.10
CA LEU A 12 22.69 9.87 21.46
C LEU A 12 22.07 9.35 20.16
N ALA A 13 22.62 8.27 19.63
CA ALA A 13 21.96 7.50 18.59
C ALA A 13 20.70 6.88 19.21
N ALA A 14 19.54 7.49 18.96
CA ALA A 14 18.26 6.86 19.24
C ALA A 14 18.17 5.63 18.35
N GLY A 15 18.31 4.45 18.96
CA GLY A 15 18.11 3.18 18.26
C GLY A 15 16.67 3.12 17.74
N THR A 16 16.50 3.10 16.45
CA THR A 16 15.20 2.78 15.84
C THR A 16 14.94 1.30 16.04
N ASN A 17 13.98 0.97 16.90
CA ASN A 17 13.50 -0.39 17.02
C ASN A 17 12.63 -0.70 15.78
N ALA A 18 13.21 -1.36 14.78
CA ALA A 18 12.45 -1.93 13.69
C ALA A 18 11.65 -3.14 14.22
N LEU A 19 10.39 -3.26 13.79
CA LEU A 19 9.55 -4.40 14.14
C LEU A 19 10.17 -5.67 13.54
N ASP A 20 10.55 -6.64 14.37
CA ASP A 20 10.92 -7.99 13.92
C ASP A 20 9.67 -8.86 13.86
N ASN A 21 8.91 -8.73 12.77
CA ASN A 21 7.71 -9.51 12.48
C ASN A 21 7.98 -10.67 11.49
N GLY A 22 9.27 -10.94 11.20
CA GLY A 22 9.68 -11.97 10.26
C GLY A 22 9.53 -11.63 8.78
N PHE A 23 8.96 -10.46 8.43
CA PHE A 23 8.87 -9.98 7.05
C PHE A 23 10.18 -9.33 6.57
N GLY A 24 10.36 -9.30 5.24
CA GLY A 24 11.49 -8.61 4.61
C GLY A 24 12.85 -9.30 4.72
N ARG A 25 12.92 -10.54 5.22
CA ARG A 25 14.16 -11.33 5.28
C ARG A 25 14.64 -11.77 3.90
N THR A 26 13.73 -11.92 2.96
CA THR A 26 13.98 -12.20 1.54
C THR A 26 13.05 -11.32 0.69
N PRO A 27 13.39 -11.05 -0.58
CA PRO A 27 12.46 -10.38 -1.49
C PRO A 27 11.12 -11.10 -1.56
N VAL A 28 10.03 -10.32 -1.57
CA VAL A 28 8.68 -10.85 -1.66
C VAL A 28 8.45 -11.48 -3.03
N MET A 29 8.08 -12.75 -3.07
CA MET A 29 7.69 -13.44 -4.30
C MET A 29 6.20 -13.26 -4.53
N GLY A 30 5.84 -12.46 -5.53
CA GLY A 30 4.45 -12.15 -5.81
C GLY A 30 4.26 -11.34 -7.08
N TYR A 31 3.01 -11.04 -7.37
CA TYR A 31 2.58 -10.16 -8.44
C TYR A 31 2.16 -8.80 -7.86
N ASN A 32 2.47 -7.73 -8.59
CA ASN A 32 2.03 -6.37 -8.27
C ASN A 32 1.38 -5.77 -9.52
N THR A 33 0.16 -5.24 -9.38
CA THR A 33 -0.63 -4.70 -10.50
C THR A 33 0.04 -3.52 -11.20
N TYR A 34 0.89 -2.76 -10.50
CA TYR A 34 1.53 -1.57 -11.07
C TYR A 34 2.30 -1.85 -12.36
N ASN A 35 2.99 -2.99 -12.43
CA ASN A 35 3.81 -3.32 -13.59
C ASN A 35 3.01 -3.63 -14.85
N THR A 36 1.70 -3.87 -14.72
CA THR A 36 0.81 -4.23 -15.84
C THR A 36 -0.13 -3.09 -16.20
N VAL A 37 -0.72 -2.45 -15.17
CA VAL A 37 -1.81 -1.47 -15.36
C VAL A 37 -1.56 -0.14 -14.63
N GLY A 38 -0.36 0.10 -14.09
CA GLY A 38 -0.04 1.32 -13.35
C GLY A 38 -0.98 1.50 -12.15
N CYS A 39 -1.52 2.71 -12.01
CA CYS A 39 -2.54 3.04 -11.01
C CYS A 39 -3.98 2.86 -11.53
N SER A 40 -4.20 1.96 -12.50
CA SER A 40 -5.52 1.65 -13.04
C SER A 40 -5.97 0.19 -12.82
N PRO A 41 -5.74 -0.42 -11.65
CA PRO A 41 -6.32 -1.73 -11.37
C PRO A 41 -7.84 -1.61 -11.27
N ASN A 42 -8.53 -2.68 -11.69
CA ASN A 42 -9.97 -2.84 -11.47
C ASN A 42 -10.27 -4.29 -11.07
N GLN A 43 -11.48 -4.50 -10.62
CA GLN A 43 -11.94 -5.80 -10.12
C GLN A 43 -11.75 -6.94 -11.13
N THR A 44 -12.12 -6.72 -12.39
CA THR A 44 -12.00 -7.72 -13.48
C THR A 44 -10.53 -8.08 -13.69
N HIS A 45 -9.65 -7.08 -13.82
CA HIS A 45 -8.21 -7.32 -13.97
C HIS A 45 -7.63 -8.13 -12.81
N VAL A 46 -8.07 -7.87 -11.58
CA VAL A 46 -7.60 -8.59 -10.40
C VAL A 46 -7.99 -10.07 -10.48
N TYR A 47 -9.27 -10.39 -10.79
CA TYR A 47 -9.72 -11.78 -10.92
C TYR A 47 -9.01 -12.53 -12.05
N GLU A 48 -8.98 -11.96 -13.25
CA GLU A 48 -8.33 -12.56 -14.42
C GLU A 48 -6.84 -12.83 -14.19
N THR A 49 -6.16 -11.89 -13.52
CA THR A 49 -4.73 -12.07 -13.22
C THR A 49 -4.50 -13.16 -12.18
N MET A 50 -5.33 -13.24 -11.13
CA MET A 50 -5.22 -14.33 -10.15
C MET A 50 -5.40 -15.70 -10.82
N ASP A 51 -6.40 -15.83 -11.68
CA ASP A 51 -6.68 -17.08 -12.40
C ASP A 51 -5.52 -17.44 -13.33
N ALA A 52 -4.98 -16.48 -14.08
CA ALA A 52 -3.84 -16.68 -14.96
C ALA A 52 -2.56 -17.09 -14.20
N LEU A 53 -2.31 -16.52 -13.03
CA LEU A 53 -1.14 -16.88 -12.21
C LEU A 53 -1.24 -18.32 -11.65
N VAL A 54 -2.44 -18.76 -11.28
CA VAL A 54 -2.70 -20.16 -10.87
C VAL A 54 -2.51 -21.08 -12.06
N GLU A 55 -3.17 -20.82 -13.19
CA GLU A 55 -3.10 -21.63 -14.41
C GLU A 55 -1.66 -21.82 -14.92
N LYS A 56 -0.86 -20.77 -14.85
CA LYS A 56 0.54 -20.80 -15.32
C LYS A 56 1.52 -21.34 -14.28
N GLY A 57 1.07 -21.82 -13.12
CA GLY A 57 1.89 -22.45 -12.10
C GLY A 57 2.75 -21.49 -11.27
N PHE A 58 2.52 -20.17 -11.35
CA PHE A 58 3.28 -19.20 -10.56
C PHE A 58 3.07 -19.40 -9.05
N LEU A 59 1.82 -19.71 -8.64
CA LEU A 59 1.50 -19.96 -7.25
C LEU A 59 2.28 -21.19 -6.70
N GLU A 60 2.36 -22.26 -7.49
CA GLU A 60 3.13 -23.49 -7.13
C GLU A 60 4.63 -23.20 -7.09
N ALA A 61 5.14 -22.36 -7.98
CA ALA A 61 6.52 -21.89 -7.99
C ALA A 61 6.90 -20.97 -6.82
N GLY A 62 5.93 -20.63 -5.94
CA GLY A 62 6.19 -19.86 -4.73
C GLY A 62 5.82 -18.37 -4.80
N TYR A 63 5.23 -17.89 -5.90
CA TYR A 63 4.73 -16.51 -6.01
C TYR A 63 3.42 -16.38 -5.25
N LYS A 64 3.52 -16.26 -3.92
CA LYS A 64 2.38 -16.32 -3.02
C LYS A 64 1.67 -15.00 -2.77
N PHE A 65 2.33 -13.86 -3.02
CA PHE A 65 1.73 -12.56 -2.76
C PHE A 65 1.03 -12.01 -3.99
N PHE A 66 -0.21 -11.56 -3.81
CA PHE A 66 -0.94 -10.81 -4.83
C PHE A 66 -1.18 -9.40 -4.31
N GLN A 67 -0.58 -8.42 -4.94
CA GLN A 67 -0.62 -7.03 -4.50
C GLN A 67 -1.39 -6.15 -5.48
N VAL A 68 -2.42 -5.47 -4.96
CA VAL A 68 -3.07 -4.34 -5.64
C VAL A 68 -2.34 -3.06 -5.26
N ASP A 69 -1.72 -2.42 -6.26
CA ASP A 69 -0.96 -1.18 -6.10
C ASP A 69 -1.88 0.06 -6.14
N CYS A 70 -1.36 1.26 -6.37
CA CYS A 70 -2.11 2.51 -6.38
C CYS A 70 -3.36 2.49 -7.28
N GLY A 71 -4.29 3.41 -7.03
CA GLY A 71 -5.50 3.60 -7.83
C GLY A 71 -6.71 2.79 -7.42
N TRP A 72 -6.63 2.03 -6.31
CA TRP A 72 -7.78 1.35 -5.71
C TRP A 72 -8.53 2.23 -4.73
N GLN A 73 -7.85 3.21 -4.13
CA GLN A 73 -8.39 4.07 -3.09
C GLN A 73 -9.53 4.94 -3.62
N GLY A 74 -10.50 5.22 -2.76
CA GLY A 74 -11.53 6.22 -3.00
C GLY A 74 -11.02 7.65 -2.79
N TYR A 75 -11.91 8.60 -3.05
CA TYR A 75 -11.63 10.04 -2.93
C TYR A 75 -11.94 10.59 -1.54
N ASP A 76 -12.86 9.96 -0.83
CA ASP A 76 -13.32 10.34 0.50
C ASP A 76 -12.99 9.25 1.52
N LEU A 77 -13.03 9.61 2.80
CA LEU A 77 -12.95 8.64 3.89
C LEU A 77 -14.35 8.11 4.23
N GLN A 78 -14.39 6.94 4.85
CA GLN A 78 -15.61 6.41 5.44
C GLN A 78 -16.06 7.25 6.64
N ALA A 79 -17.30 7.06 7.10
CA ALA A 79 -17.83 7.76 8.27
C ALA A 79 -17.03 7.50 9.57
N ASN A 80 -16.33 6.37 9.64
CA ASN A 80 -15.44 6.03 10.76
C ASN A 80 -14.01 6.58 10.59
N GLY A 81 -13.73 7.33 9.52
CA GLY A 81 -12.44 7.92 9.21
C GLY A 81 -11.45 7.02 8.47
N SER A 82 -11.82 5.78 8.14
CA SER A 82 -10.94 4.89 7.38
C SER A 82 -11.01 5.13 5.88
N ILE A 83 -9.96 4.69 5.17
CA ILE A 83 -9.87 4.77 3.72
C ILE A 83 -11.01 4.00 3.02
N THR A 84 -11.52 4.57 1.92
CA THR A 84 -12.49 3.91 1.04
C THR A 84 -11.79 3.32 -0.19
N TYR A 85 -12.58 2.69 -1.04
CA TYR A 85 -12.15 2.20 -2.36
C TYR A 85 -12.99 2.84 -3.47
N ASP A 86 -12.46 2.82 -4.68
CA ASP A 86 -13.13 3.32 -5.88
C ASP A 86 -14.26 2.36 -6.30
N LEU A 87 -15.50 2.80 -6.14
CA LEU A 87 -16.69 2.00 -6.46
C LEU A 87 -16.86 1.71 -7.95
N GLU A 88 -16.31 2.54 -8.85
CA GLU A 88 -16.37 2.28 -10.29
C GLU A 88 -15.43 1.16 -10.69
N LYS A 89 -14.22 1.14 -10.07
CA LYS A 89 -13.20 0.12 -10.32
C LYS A 89 -13.47 -1.19 -9.54
N PHE A 90 -14.06 -1.09 -8.37
CA PHE A 90 -14.31 -2.22 -7.45
C PHE A 90 -15.75 -2.23 -6.95
N PRO A 91 -16.72 -2.48 -7.84
CA PRO A 91 -18.16 -2.40 -7.52
C PRO A 91 -18.60 -3.35 -6.40
N ASP A 92 -17.96 -4.51 -6.26
CA ASP A 92 -18.26 -5.49 -5.21
C ASP A 92 -17.41 -5.25 -3.94
N GLY A 93 -16.51 -4.29 -3.97
CA GLY A 93 -15.60 -3.95 -2.88
C GLY A 93 -14.36 -4.82 -2.78
N ILE A 94 -13.53 -4.53 -1.78
CA ILE A 94 -12.22 -5.18 -1.60
C ILE A 94 -12.33 -6.53 -0.88
N ALA A 95 -13.25 -6.68 0.06
CA ALA A 95 -13.39 -7.90 0.85
C ALA A 95 -13.66 -9.17 0.00
N PRO A 96 -14.54 -9.17 -1.03
CA PRO A 96 -14.71 -10.31 -1.92
C PRO A 96 -13.45 -10.66 -2.72
N LEU A 97 -12.67 -9.66 -3.16
CA LEU A 97 -11.40 -9.89 -3.87
C LEU A 97 -10.36 -10.53 -2.97
N SER A 98 -10.21 -10.01 -1.75
CA SER A 98 -9.34 -10.60 -0.74
C SER A 98 -9.69 -12.05 -0.46
N LYS A 99 -10.98 -12.33 -0.23
CA LYS A 99 -11.47 -13.69 -0.02
C LYS A 99 -11.12 -14.59 -1.21
N ALA A 100 -11.38 -14.16 -2.42
CA ALA A 100 -11.08 -14.91 -3.63
C ALA A 100 -9.57 -15.16 -3.84
N ALA A 101 -8.71 -14.22 -3.45
CA ALA A 101 -7.26 -14.39 -3.46
C ALA A 101 -6.83 -15.48 -2.46
N ILE A 102 -7.34 -15.43 -1.24
CA ILE A 102 -7.05 -16.39 -0.17
C ILE A 102 -7.52 -17.81 -0.54
N GLU A 103 -8.73 -17.93 -1.10
CA GLU A 103 -9.28 -19.22 -1.57
C GLU A 103 -8.43 -19.85 -2.68
N ARG A 104 -7.75 -19.06 -3.50
CA ARG A 104 -6.76 -19.52 -4.49
C ARG A 104 -5.40 -19.86 -3.90
N GLY A 105 -5.15 -19.50 -2.64
CA GLY A 105 -3.87 -19.73 -1.94
C GLY A 105 -2.90 -18.55 -1.99
N PHE A 106 -3.33 -17.36 -2.43
CA PHE A 106 -2.55 -16.14 -2.34
C PHE A 106 -2.63 -15.50 -0.96
N LYS A 107 -1.59 -14.76 -0.63
CA LYS A 107 -1.55 -13.77 0.44
C LYS A 107 -1.98 -12.43 -0.13
N TRP A 108 -3.09 -11.89 0.37
CA TRP A 108 -3.62 -10.62 -0.11
C TRP A 108 -2.77 -9.45 0.35
N SER A 109 -2.43 -8.57 -0.58
CA SER A 109 -1.54 -7.45 -0.33
C SER A 109 -2.07 -6.19 -1.00
N MET A 110 -1.86 -5.04 -0.37
CA MET A 110 -2.33 -3.77 -0.87
C MET A 110 -1.25 -2.69 -0.76
N TYR A 111 -1.56 -1.52 -1.27
CA TYR A 111 -0.71 -0.34 -1.30
C TYR A 111 -1.38 0.82 -0.56
N THR A 112 -0.58 1.62 0.14
CA THR A 112 -0.96 2.96 0.57
C THR A 112 0.22 3.94 0.45
N ASN A 113 -0.05 5.22 0.68
CA ASN A 113 0.96 6.26 0.81
C ASN A 113 0.91 6.83 2.23
N GLN A 114 2.06 7.14 2.81
CA GLN A 114 2.14 7.80 4.12
C GLN A 114 1.71 9.27 4.09
N GLY A 115 1.49 9.86 2.92
CA GLY A 115 1.00 11.23 2.76
C GLY A 115 -0.52 11.34 2.86
N VAL A 116 -1.02 12.57 2.77
CA VAL A 116 -2.47 12.87 2.73
C VAL A 116 -3.12 12.22 1.51
N TYR A 117 -2.40 12.15 0.40
CA TYR A 117 -2.90 11.60 -0.85
C TYR A 117 -2.07 10.41 -1.33
N SER A 118 -2.74 9.48 -2.00
CA SER A 118 -2.09 8.39 -2.73
C SER A 118 -1.17 8.95 -3.82
N CYS A 119 -0.04 8.27 -4.05
CA CYS A 119 0.83 8.58 -5.17
C CYS A 119 0.27 7.97 -6.47
N ASP A 120 -0.92 8.39 -6.82
CA ASP A 120 -1.58 8.02 -8.06
C ASP A 120 -1.15 8.98 -9.17
N THR A 121 -0.69 8.42 -10.28
CA THR A 121 -0.24 9.20 -11.45
C THR A 121 -1.37 9.51 -12.41
N GLU A 122 -2.54 8.96 -12.19
CA GLU A 122 -3.72 9.21 -13.02
C GLU A 122 -4.46 10.45 -12.54
N THR A 123 -4.26 11.53 -13.23
CA THR A 123 -4.94 12.80 -12.99
C THR A 123 -6.36 12.79 -13.57
N PRO A 124 -7.32 13.51 -12.96
CA PRO A 124 -7.16 14.55 -11.93
C PRO A 124 -7.39 14.07 -10.49
N ALA A 125 -7.37 12.80 -10.25
CA ALA A 125 -7.89 12.19 -9.04
C ALA A 125 -6.96 12.34 -7.84
N ILE A 126 -7.45 12.99 -6.81
CA ILE A 126 -6.81 13.08 -5.50
C ILE A 126 -7.37 11.93 -4.64
N ARG A 127 -6.76 10.76 -4.76
CA ARG A 127 -7.12 9.60 -3.93
C ARG A 127 -6.50 9.71 -2.56
N GLN A 128 -7.13 9.15 -1.54
CA GLN A 128 -6.65 9.22 -0.17
C GLN A 128 -5.35 8.43 0.02
N GLY A 129 -4.40 9.04 0.76
CA GLY A 129 -3.30 8.34 1.44
C GLY A 129 -3.70 8.07 2.88
N SER A 130 -2.77 7.66 3.75
CA SER A 130 -3.12 7.26 5.12
C SER A 130 -2.78 8.28 6.20
N LEU A 131 -2.19 9.43 5.85
CA LEU A 131 -1.76 10.42 6.86
C LEU A 131 -2.92 10.95 7.67
N GLY A 132 -2.84 10.75 8.99
CA GLY A 132 -3.81 11.26 9.95
C GLY A 132 -4.96 10.31 10.27
N HIS A 133 -5.01 9.14 9.65
CA HIS A 133 -5.99 8.07 9.92
C HIS A 133 -5.39 6.65 9.80
N GLU A 134 -4.09 6.54 10.09
CA GLU A 134 -3.33 5.30 9.96
C GLU A 134 -3.90 4.15 10.79
N LYS A 135 -4.47 4.49 11.96
CA LYS A 135 -5.09 3.49 12.85
C LYS A 135 -6.39 2.94 12.27
N GLU A 136 -7.24 3.81 11.78
CA GLU A 136 -8.54 3.47 11.19
C GLU A 136 -8.31 2.65 9.90
N ASP A 137 -7.33 3.05 9.10
CA ASP A 137 -6.92 2.32 7.91
C ASP A 137 -6.36 0.94 8.25
N ALA A 138 -5.49 0.84 9.26
CA ALA A 138 -4.95 -0.45 9.68
C ALA A 138 -6.05 -1.43 10.11
N LEU A 139 -7.07 -0.95 10.83
CA LEU A 139 -8.23 -1.77 11.20
C LEU A 139 -9.04 -2.20 9.98
N GLN A 140 -9.25 -1.31 9.03
CA GLN A 140 -9.97 -1.61 7.79
C GLN A 140 -9.21 -2.62 6.92
N LEU A 141 -7.90 -2.43 6.77
CA LEU A 141 -7.03 -3.33 6.02
C LEU A 141 -6.95 -4.72 6.67
N ALA A 142 -6.90 -4.77 7.99
CA ALA A 142 -6.98 -6.03 8.74
C ALA A 142 -8.34 -6.75 8.52
N ALA A 143 -9.45 -6.01 8.48
CA ALA A 143 -10.77 -6.56 8.16
C ALA A 143 -10.86 -7.12 6.72
N TRP A 144 -10.04 -6.62 5.80
CA TRP A 144 -9.87 -7.15 4.45
C TRP A 144 -8.78 -8.22 4.34
N ASN A 145 -8.27 -8.73 5.47
CA ASN A 145 -7.22 -9.77 5.55
C ASN A 145 -5.94 -9.40 4.77
N VAL A 146 -5.54 -8.14 4.81
CA VAL A 146 -4.27 -7.71 4.20
C VAL A 146 -3.11 -8.22 5.04
N GLU A 147 -2.27 -9.08 4.46
CA GLU A 147 -1.09 -9.64 5.12
C GLU A 147 0.19 -8.84 4.88
N TYR A 148 0.27 -8.12 3.76
CA TYR A 148 1.42 -7.31 3.39
C TYR A 148 0.97 -5.97 2.83
N MET A 149 1.61 -4.90 3.29
CA MET A 149 1.31 -3.54 2.86
C MET A 149 2.55 -2.88 2.28
N LYS A 150 2.47 -2.45 1.03
CA LYS A 150 3.46 -1.55 0.44
C LYS A 150 3.10 -0.12 0.82
N VAL A 151 4.00 0.56 1.52
CA VAL A 151 3.83 1.97 1.90
C VAL A 151 4.81 2.83 1.10
N SER A 152 4.30 3.74 0.29
CA SER A 152 5.14 4.70 -0.46
C SER A 152 5.46 5.91 0.40
N LEU A 153 6.72 6.37 0.29
CA LEU A 153 7.26 7.53 1.02
C LEU A 153 7.38 8.77 0.14
N SER A 154 6.94 8.73 -1.11
CA SER A 154 7.20 9.79 -2.10
C SER A 154 6.36 11.03 -1.83
N VAL A 155 6.89 11.95 -1.02
CA VAL A 155 6.27 13.25 -0.68
C VAL A 155 6.35 14.25 -1.84
N LYS A 156 7.35 14.14 -2.71
CA LYS A 156 7.62 15.16 -3.76
C LYS A 156 6.86 14.94 -5.06
N GLN A 157 6.55 13.70 -5.42
CA GLN A 157 5.89 13.35 -6.68
C GLN A 157 4.37 13.32 -6.57
N CYS A 158 3.85 13.22 -5.36
CA CYS A 158 2.42 13.14 -5.06
C CYS A 158 1.85 14.50 -4.61
N ARG A 159 2.56 15.60 -4.82
CA ARG A 159 1.99 16.94 -4.67
C ARG A 159 1.04 17.18 -5.84
N VAL A 160 -0.23 17.32 -5.52
CA VAL A 160 -1.18 18.04 -6.37
C VAL A 160 -0.51 19.37 -6.74
N ARG A 161 -0.44 19.69 -8.03
CA ARG A 161 -0.13 21.06 -8.44
C ARG A 161 -1.16 21.94 -7.75
N GLU A 162 -0.72 22.73 -6.78
CA GLU A 162 -1.51 23.85 -6.31
C GLU A 162 -1.85 24.68 -7.55
N HIS A 163 -3.09 24.60 -7.99
CA HIS A 163 -3.62 25.61 -8.86
C HIS A 163 -3.64 26.89 -8.02
N VAL A 164 -2.61 27.68 -8.17
CA VAL A 164 -2.63 29.08 -7.77
C VAL A 164 -3.77 29.70 -8.58
N LEU A 165 -4.81 30.12 -7.88
CA LEU A 165 -5.87 30.97 -8.40
C LEU A 165 -5.29 32.34 -8.79
#